data_a1f625db295c3b153617ef2d300bdb51
#
_entry.id   a1f625db295c3b153617ef2d300bdb51
#
_cell.length_a   1.000
_cell.length_b   1.000
_cell.length_c   1.000
_cell.angle_alpha   90.00
_cell.angle_beta   90.00
_cell.angle_gamma   90.00
#
_symmetry.space_group_name_H-M   'P 1'
#
loop_
_entity.id
_entity.type
_entity.pdbx_description
1 polymer ?
#
loop_
_entity_poly.entity_id
_entity_poly.type
_entity_poly.pdbx_seq_one_letter_code
_entity_poly.pdbx_strand_id
1 'polypeptide(L)'
;MQQKPFFIETVFFFSILFLLLWPVSSFGEETGLATKSAVSSNKYQVLEDQWGVRPASIRLTASDYFVDFRYLITDPEKSKAILSRSKENREVYLLVQKTGKKFPVPVTKVGPLRSTTLSPKNGRQYTILFSNVGKSIKKGDKVSVVIGKFKAENLTVE
;
A
#
# COMPACT_ATOMS: atom_id res chain seq x y z
N MET A 1 -60.92 45.45 47.25
CA MET A 1 -60.94 44.02 47.49
C MET A 1 -60.34 43.34 46.30
N GLN A 2 -59.00 43.18 46.33
CA GLN A 2 -58.36 41.96 46.65
C GLN A 2 -58.51 40.87 45.54
N GLN A 3 -57.51 40.62 44.71
CA GLN A 3 -56.56 39.54 44.89
C GLN A 3 -55.52 39.57 43.81
N LYS A 4 -54.24 39.40 44.15
CA LYS A 4 -53.10 39.18 43.28
C LYS A 4 -53.12 37.72 42.83
N PRO A 5 -52.62 37.40 41.60
CA PRO A 5 -52.09 36.07 41.32
C PRO A 5 -50.58 36.07 41.36
N PHE A 6 -50.12 35.32 42.21
CA PHE A 6 -48.81 34.76 42.43
C PHE A 6 -48.57 33.64 41.39
N PHE A 7 -47.89 33.86 40.26
CA PHE A 7 -47.44 32.76 39.38
C PHE A 7 -46.55 33.26 38.25
N ILE A 8 -45.34 33.76 38.53
CA ILE A 8 -44.34 33.97 37.48
C ILE A 8 -42.91 33.85 38.06
N GLU A 9 -42.60 32.92 38.94
CA GLU A 9 -41.18 32.74 39.35
C GLU A 9 -40.65 31.32 39.33
N THR A 10 -41.43 30.34 38.88
CA THR A 10 -40.95 28.95 38.95
C THR A 10 -40.52 28.37 37.61
N VAL A 11 -40.57 29.12 36.52
CA VAL A 11 -40.24 28.60 35.18
C VAL A 11 -38.81 28.94 34.73
N PHE A 12 -38.15 29.92 35.37
CA PHE A 12 -36.82 30.33 34.98
C PHE A 12 -35.66 29.51 35.55
N PHE A 13 -35.90 28.72 36.61
CA PHE A 13 -34.86 27.95 37.27
C PHE A 13 -34.61 26.57 36.66
N PHE A 14 -35.53 26.06 35.84
CA PHE A 14 -35.37 24.76 35.21
C PHE A 14 -34.65 24.77 33.84
N SER A 15 -34.50 25.95 33.24
CA SER A 15 -33.87 26.08 31.91
C SER A 15 -32.36 26.17 31.96
N ILE A 16 -31.74 26.48 33.10
CA ILE A 16 -30.30 26.65 33.24
C ILE A 16 -29.56 25.36 33.61
N LEU A 17 -30.29 24.39 34.20
CA LEU A 17 -29.68 23.12 34.63
C LEU A 17 -29.58 22.07 33.50
N PHE A 18 -30.23 22.29 32.35
CA PHE A 18 -30.18 21.35 31.24
C PHE A 18 -29.02 21.60 30.22
N LEU A 19 -28.25 22.70 30.40
CA LEU A 19 -27.15 23.10 29.55
C LEU A 19 -25.77 22.55 29.99
N LEU A 20 -25.69 21.84 31.12
CA LEU A 20 -24.43 21.34 31.70
C LEU A 20 -24.22 19.82 31.58
N LEU A 21 -25.13 19.09 30.88
CA LEU A 21 -25.06 17.64 30.73
C LEU A 21 -25.01 17.19 29.26
N TRP A 22 -24.42 18.02 28.39
CA TRP A 22 -24.04 17.50 27.07
C TRP A 22 -22.66 16.86 27.22
N PRO A 23 -22.53 15.54 27.14
CA PRO A 23 -21.24 14.93 27.04
C PRO A 23 -20.66 15.37 25.68
N VAL A 24 -19.58 16.15 25.72
CA VAL A 24 -18.69 16.34 24.59
C VAL A 24 -18.07 14.96 24.34
N SER A 25 -18.76 14.13 23.57
CA SER A 25 -18.16 12.97 22.95
C SER A 25 -17.32 13.49 21.80
N SER A 26 -16.13 13.99 22.15
CA SER A 26 -15.03 14.16 21.25
C SER A 26 -14.55 12.75 20.88
N PHE A 27 -15.30 12.06 20.05
CA PHE A 27 -14.79 10.87 19.36
C PHE A 27 -13.88 11.37 18.26
N GLY A 28 -12.60 11.48 18.57
CA GLY A 28 -11.54 11.60 17.59
C GLY A 28 -11.53 10.34 16.73
N GLU A 29 -12.02 10.48 15.51
CA GLU A 29 -11.92 9.50 14.44
C GLU A 29 -10.50 9.53 13.88
N GLU A 30 -9.54 8.99 14.64
CA GLU A 30 -8.14 8.84 14.24
C GLU A 30 -7.60 7.44 14.51
N THR A 31 -8.29 6.40 14.07
CA THR A 31 -7.73 5.04 14.19
C THR A 31 -7.67 4.24 12.88
N GLY A 32 -8.14 4.81 11.76
CA GLY A 32 -8.14 4.10 10.48
C GLY A 32 -6.79 4.11 9.73
N LEU A 33 -6.00 5.19 9.83
CA LEU A 33 -4.77 5.34 9.06
C LEU A 33 -3.56 4.66 9.71
N ALA A 34 -3.44 4.75 11.04
CA ALA A 34 -2.32 4.16 11.78
C ALA A 34 -2.36 2.62 11.75
N THR A 35 -3.54 2.02 11.86
CA THR A 35 -3.72 0.56 11.82
C THR A 35 -3.39 -0.01 10.44
N LYS A 36 -3.74 0.69 9.37
CA LYS A 36 -3.44 0.25 8.00
C LYS A 36 -1.94 0.33 7.69
N SER A 37 -1.23 1.35 8.18
CA SER A 37 0.22 1.47 8.06
C SER A 37 0.96 0.42 8.88
N ALA A 38 0.57 0.14 10.12
CA ALA A 38 1.21 -0.84 10.99
C ALA A 38 1.02 -2.28 10.49
N VAL A 39 -0.17 -2.64 10.01
CA VAL A 39 -0.44 -3.98 9.42
C VAL A 39 0.31 -4.14 8.10
N SER A 40 0.45 -3.07 7.30
CA SER A 40 1.22 -3.11 6.06
C SER A 40 2.72 -3.25 6.31
N SER A 41 3.27 -2.64 7.38
CA SER A 41 4.69 -2.75 7.72
C SER A 41 5.07 -4.17 8.14
N ASN A 42 4.24 -4.86 8.91
CA ASN A 42 4.51 -6.24 9.34
C ASN A 42 4.42 -7.26 8.20
N LYS A 43 3.55 -7.02 7.21
CA LYS A 43 3.36 -7.94 6.07
C LYS A 43 4.63 -8.16 5.24
N TYR A 44 5.48 -7.15 5.10
CA TYR A 44 6.69 -7.20 4.26
C TYR A 44 7.99 -7.25 5.06
N GLN A 45 7.92 -7.41 6.38
CA GLN A 45 9.10 -7.42 7.25
C GLN A 45 10.14 -8.46 6.81
N VAL A 46 9.70 -9.67 6.47
CA VAL A 46 10.60 -10.74 5.98
C VAL A 46 11.34 -10.33 4.71
N LEU A 47 10.68 -9.61 3.78
CA LEU A 47 11.32 -9.12 2.56
C LEU A 47 12.34 -8.01 2.85
N GLU A 48 12.04 -7.14 3.80
CA GLU A 48 12.95 -6.10 4.25
C GLU A 48 14.17 -6.69 4.94
N ASP A 49 13.97 -7.63 5.85
CA ASP A 49 15.06 -8.26 6.60
C ASP A 49 15.98 -9.08 5.71
N GLN A 50 15.43 -9.79 4.73
CA GLN A 50 16.20 -10.66 3.83
C GLN A 50 16.78 -9.93 2.62
N TRP A 51 16.02 -9.00 2.02
CA TRP A 51 16.34 -8.41 0.72
C TRP A 51 16.52 -6.89 0.74
N GLY A 52 16.22 -6.23 1.86
CA GLY A 52 16.31 -4.78 2.00
C GLY A 52 15.32 -4.03 1.11
N VAL A 53 14.16 -4.61 0.83
CA VAL A 53 13.12 -3.99 -0.01
C VAL A 53 11.74 -4.18 0.56
N ARG A 54 10.90 -3.16 0.37
CA ARG A 54 9.47 -3.14 0.72
C ARG A 54 8.64 -2.91 -0.53
N PRO A 55 7.72 -3.81 -0.91
CA PRO A 55 6.70 -3.53 -1.92
C PRO A 55 5.91 -2.27 -1.57
N ALA A 56 5.79 -1.34 -2.52
CA ALA A 56 5.08 -0.08 -2.34
C ALA A 56 3.73 -0.09 -3.05
N SER A 57 3.69 -0.51 -4.31
CA SER A 57 2.44 -0.62 -5.08
C SER A 57 2.58 -1.61 -6.22
N ILE A 58 1.46 -2.17 -6.65
CA ILE A 58 1.36 -2.93 -7.90
C ILE A 58 0.04 -2.58 -8.58
N ARG A 59 0.10 -2.01 -9.78
CA ARG A 59 -1.07 -1.45 -10.43
C ARG A 59 -1.04 -1.63 -11.94
N LEU A 60 -2.22 -1.62 -12.55
CA LEU A 60 -2.37 -1.56 -13.99
C LEU A 60 -1.97 -0.18 -14.52
N THR A 61 -1.34 -0.14 -15.70
CA THR A 61 -0.91 1.10 -16.36
C THR A 61 -0.95 0.95 -17.87
N ALA A 62 -0.82 2.07 -18.59
CA ALA A 62 -0.84 2.13 -20.06
C ALA A 62 -2.08 1.40 -20.62
N SER A 63 -3.27 1.81 -20.18
CA SER A 63 -4.56 1.18 -20.57
C SER A 63 -4.58 -0.33 -20.37
N ASP A 64 -4.04 -0.80 -19.23
CA ASP A 64 -3.96 -2.20 -18.79
C ASP A 64 -2.98 -3.09 -19.60
N TYR A 65 -2.18 -2.54 -20.49
CA TYR A 65 -1.18 -3.34 -21.20
C TYR A 65 0.05 -3.68 -20.37
N PHE A 66 0.24 -2.99 -19.23
CA PHE A 66 1.34 -3.27 -18.31
C PHE A 66 0.85 -3.33 -16.87
N VAL A 67 1.63 -4.04 -16.04
CA VAL A 67 1.55 -3.98 -14.58
C VAL A 67 2.81 -3.31 -14.06
N ASP A 68 2.66 -2.18 -13.38
CA ASP A 68 3.73 -1.40 -12.74
C ASP A 68 3.89 -1.86 -11.28
N PHE A 69 4.98 -2.54 -10.98
CA PHE A 69 5.38 -2.89 -9.63
C PHE A 69 6.42 -1.91 -9.12
N ARG A 70 6.16 -1.29 -7.98
CA ARG A 70 7.07 -0.37 -7.31
C ARG A 70 7.46 -0.90 -5.95
N TYR A 71 8.71 -0.68 -5.58
CA TYR A 71 9.26 -1.08 -4.30
C TYR A 71 10.27 -0.06 -3.77
N LEU A 72 10.31 0.08 -2.46
CA LEU A 72 11.20 0.99 -1.74
C LEU A 72 12.44 0.21 -1.28
N ILE A 73 13.62 0.83 -1.36
CA ILE A 73 14.84 0.29 -0.76
C ILE A 73 14.88 0.67 0.71
N THR A 74 14.98 -0.32 1.58
CA THR A 74 15.14 -0.18 3.03
C THR A 74 16.57 -0.50 3.49
N ASP A 75 17.28 -1.35 2.72
CA ASP A 75 18.70 -1.66 2.93
C ASP A 75 19.42 -1.74 1.57
N PRO A 76 20.30 -0.77 1.24
CA PRO A 76 21.01 -0.73 -0.02
C PRO A 76 21.90 -1.96 -0.27
N GLU A 77 22.59 -2.46 0.76
CA GLU A 77 23.52 -3.58 0.59
C GLU A 77 22.79 -4.88 0.24
N LYS A 78 21.73 -5.20 0.98
CA LYS A 78 20.90 -6.37 0.71
C LYS A 78 20.20 -6.28 -0.64
N SER A 79 19.72 -5.09 -1.03
CA SER A 79 18.99 -4.88 -2.27
C SER A 79 19.84 -4.98 -3.55
N LYS A 80 21.18 -4.91 -3.44
CA LYS A 80 22.09 -5.19 -4.59
C LYS A 80 21.80 -6.54 -5.21
N ALA A 81 21.43 -7.54 -4.40
CA ALA A 81 21.13 -8.89 -4.86
C ALA A 81 20.00 -8.93 -5.90
N ILE A 82 19.01 -8.05 -5.82
CA ILE A 82 17.86 -8.04 -6.75
C ILE A 82 17.98 -6.96 -7.84
N LEU A 83 18.78 -5.92 -7.62
CA LEU A 83 18.96 -4.80 -8.56
C LEU A 83 20.09 -5.03 -9.55
N SER A 84 21.00 -5.95 -9.28
CA SER A 84 22.08 -6.29 -10.19
C SER A 84 21.58 -7.01 -11.45
N ARG A 85 22.37 -6.91 -12.54
CA ARG A 85 22.15 -7.69 -13.78
C ARG A 85 22.85 -9.05 -13.75
N SER A 86 22.99 -9.68 -12.58
CA SER A 86 23.62 -11.00 -12.45
C SER A 86 22.83 -12.07 -13.21
N LYS A 87 23.49 -13.22 -13.45
CA LYS A 87 22.86 -14.37 -14.12
C LYS A 87 21.66 -14.89 -13.32
N GLU A 88 21.76 -14.86 -11.97
CA GLU A 88 20.70 -15.30 -11.07
C GLU A 88 19.43 -14.43 -11.18
N ASN A 89 19.57 -13.16 -11.57
CA ASN A 89 18.45 -12.21 -11.69
C ASN A 89 17.92 -12.08 -13.13
N ARG A 90 18.29 -12.97 -14.03
CA ARG A 90 17.77 -12.96 -15.41
C ARG A 90 16.31 -13.35 -15.47
N GLU A 91 15.89 -14.26 -14.61
CA GLU A 91 14.50 -14.68 -14.54
C GLU A 91 13.69 -13.68 -13.69
N VAL A 92 12.95 -12.80 -14.38
CA VAL A 92 12.08 -11.80 -13.76
C VAL A 92 10.71 -11.90 -14.39
N TYR A 93 9.71 -12.21 -13.56
CA TYR A 93 8.32 -12.35 -14.01
C TYR A 93 7.32 -12.05 -12.92
N LEU A 94 6.12 -11.73 -13.35
CA LEU A 94 4.92 -11.68 -12.52
C LEU A 94 4.18 -13.00 -12.67
N LEU A 95 3.81 -13.62 -11.56
CA LEU A 95 3.04 -14.86 -11.50
C LEU A 95 1.63 -14.55 -11.02
N VAL A 96 0.62 -14.86 -11.82
CA VAL A 96 -0.80 -14.80 -11.39
C VAL A 96 -1.13 -16.03 -10.59
N GLN A 97 -1.46 -15.88 -9.30
CA GLN A 97 -1.64 -17.03 -8.39
C GLN A 97 -2.79 -17.94 -8.79
N LYS A 98 -3.90 -17.39 -9.29
CA LYS A 98 -5.08 -18.16 -9.70
C LYS A 98 -4.82 -19.11 -10.88
N THR A 99 -3.96 -18.71 -11.83
CA THR A 99 -3.76 -19.41 -13.10
C THR A 99 -2.37 -20.05 -13.25
N GLY A 100 -1.41 -19.68 -12.40
CA GLY A 100 -0.02 -20.06 -12.55
C GLY A 100 0.68 -19.42 -13.77
N LYS A 101 0.01 -18.49 -14.47
CA LYS A 101 0.55 -17.88 -15.68
C LYS A 101 1.63 -16.85 -15.33
N LYS A 102 2.75 -16.93 -16.05
CA LYS A 102 3.90 -16.00 -15.90
C LYS A 102 3.82 -14.89 -16.95
N PHE A 103 4.10 -13.67 -16.52
CA PHE A 103 4.15 -12.46 -17.35
C PHE A 103 5.54 -11.85 -17.25
N PRO A 104 6.30 -11.79 -18.36
CA PRO A 104 7.68 -11.35 -18.34
C PRO A 104 7.80 -9.82 -18.29
N VAL A 105 9.01 -9.35 -17.95
CA VAL A 105 9.42 -7.97 -18.18
C VAL A 105 9.74 -7.80 -19.67
N PRO A 106 9.13 -6.83 -20.37
CA PRO A 106 9.44 -6.56 -21.75
C PRO A 106 10.89 -6.10 -21.93
N VAL A 107 11.53 -6.57 -22.98
CA VAL A 107 12.88 -6.16 -23.37
C VAL A 107 12.78 -5.20 -24.55
N THR A 108 13.37 -4.04 -24.42
CA THR A 108 13.45 -3.00 -25.46
C THR A 108 14.86 -2.91 -26.03
N LYS A 109 15.04 -2.04 -27.05
CA LYS A 109 16.38 -1.77 -27.61
C LYS A 109 17.39 -1.25 -26.58
N VAL A 110 16.91 -0.60 -25.50
CA VAL A 110 17.75 -0.07 -24.42
C VAL A 110 17.84 -1.01 -23.21
N GLY A 111 17.17 -2.16 -23.26
CA GLY A 111 17.18 -3.18 -22.21
C GLY A 111 15.79 -3.49 -21.64
N PRO A 112 15.74 -4.31 -20.58
CA PRO A 112 14.48 -4.70 -19.93
C PRO A 112 13.86 -3.50 -19.21
N LEU A 113 12.51 -3.42 -19.21
CA LEU A 113 11.76 -2.36 -18.55
C LEU A 113 11.73 -2.57 -17.03
N ARG A 114 12.90 -2.55 -16.42
CA ARG A 114 13.08 -2.57 -14.95
C ARG A 114 14.25 -1.69 -14.54
N SER A 115 14.15 -1.11 -13.36
CA SER A 115 15.26 -0.41 -12.73
C SER A 115 16.37 -1.40 -12.36
N THR A 116 17.60 -1.08 -12.74
CA THR A 116 18.80 -1.83 -12.33
C THR A 116 19.88 -0.83 -11.92
N THR A 117 20.63 -1.14 -10.86
CA THR A 117 21.75 -0.31 -10.39
C THR A 117 22.70 -1.14 -9.55
N LEU A 118 23.97 -0.73 -9.54
CA LEU A 118 24.99 -1.27 -8.65
C LEU A 118 25.10 -0.47 -7.34
N SER A 119 24.48 0.71 -7.30
CA SER A 119 24.50 1.61 -6.14
C SER A 119 23.08 1.99 -5.74
N PRO A 120 22.30 1.08 -5.10
CA PRO A 120 20.98 1.39 -4.59
C PRO A 120 21.07 2.48 -3.52
N LYS A 121 20.01 3.27 -3.38
CA LYS A 121 19.93 4.31 -2.36
C LYS A 121 18.77 4.02 -1.40
N ASN A 122 19.04 4.11 -0.09
CA ASN A 122 18.01 3.97 0.92
C ASN A 122 16.89 5.01 0.71
N GLY A 123 15.65 4.61 0.95
CA GLY A 123 14.48 5.46 0.76
C GLY A 123 14.11 5.72 -0.71
N ARG A 124 14.89 5.23 -1.69
CA ARG A 124 14.56 5.39 -3.11
C ARG A 124 13.61 4.32 -3.60
N GLN A 125 12.64 4.75 -4.40
CA GLN A 125 11.69 3.86 -5.07
C GLN A 125 12.22 3.43 -6.45
N TYR A 126 12.06 2.14 -6.74
CA TYR A 126 12.41 1.52 -8.02
C TYR A 126 11.19 0.85 -8.63
N THR A 127 11.21 0.61 -9.95
CA THR A 127 10.08 0.09 -10.70
C THR A 127 10.46 -1.09 -11.59
N ILE A 128 9.48 -1.98 -11.81
CA ILE A 128 9.49 -3.04 -12.80
C ILE A 128 8.15 -3.01 -13.54
N LEU A 129 8.19 -3.00 -14.87
CA LEU A 129 7.01 -3.13 -15.70
C LEU A 129 6.90 -4.55 -16.22
N PHE A 130 5.76 -5.19 -16.00
CA PHE A 130 5.43 -6.50 -16.55
C PHE A 130 4.46 -6.35 -17.70
N SER A 131 4.66 -7.14 -18.76
CA SER A 131 3.76 -7.18 -19.90
C SER A 131 2.41 -7.81 -19.51
N ASN A 132 1.31 -7.17 -19.86
CA ASN A 132 -0.05 -7.72 -19.70
C ASN A 132 -0.75 -7.82 -21.07
N VAL A 133 -0.08 -8.49 -22.03
CA VAL A 133 -0.64 -8.73 -23.36
C VAL A 133 -1.94 -9.51 -23.23
N GLY A 134 -2.95 -9.03 -23.94
CA GLY A 134 -4.31 -9.60 -23.86
C GLY A 134 -5.08 -9.15 -22.61
N LYS A 135 -4.51 -8.25 -21.80
CA LYS A 135 -5.18 -7.67 -20.61
C LYS A 135 -5.79 -8.72 -19.68
N SER A 136 -5.09 -9.85 -19.51
CA SER A 136 -5.59 -10.98 -18.73
C SER A 136 -5.43 -10.78 -17.22
N ILE A 137 -4.50 -9.92 -16.79
CA ILE A 137 -4.39 -9.48 -15.40
C ILE A 137 -5.37 -8.33 -15.19
N LYS A 138 -6.16 -8.42 -14.13
CA LYS A 138 -7.20 -7.44 -13.78
C LYS A 138 -6.94 -6.86 -12.39
N LYS A 139 -7.54 -5.71 -12.12
CA LYS A 139 -7.63 -5.14 -10.78
C LYS A 139 -8.25 -6.16 -9.83
N GLY A 140 -7.64 -6.32 -8.65
CA GLY A 140 -8.03 -7.30 -7.64
C GLY A 140 -7.33 -8.66 -7.75
N ASP A 141 -6.66 -8.97 -8.86
CA ASP A 141 -5.94 -10.24 -8.99
C ASP A 141 -4.80 -10.33 -7.98
N LYS A 142 -4.60 -11.54 -7.43
CA LYS A 142 -3.48 -11.87 -6.56
C LYS A 142 -2.30 -12.34 -7.40
N VAL A 143 -1.16 -11.69 -7.20
CA VAL A 143 0.04 -11.94 -7.96
C VAL A 143 1.28 -12.06 -7.07
N SER A 144 2.33 -12.68 -7.60
CA SER A 144 3.66 -12.73 -6.98
C SER A 144 4.69 -12.17 -7.95
N VAL A 145 5.60 -11.34 -7.46
CA VAL A 145 6.75 -10.85 -8.22
C VAL A 145 7.96 -11.70 -7.89
N VAL A 146 8.61 -12.23 -8.93
CA VAL A 146 9.80 -13.09 -8.80
C VAL A 146 10.99 -12.44 -9.52
N ILE A 147 12.15 -12.38 -8.82
CA ILE A 147 13.43 -11.91 -9.35
C ILE A 147 14.50 -12.90 -8.88
N GLY A 148 14.85 -13.88 -9.68
CA GLY A 148 15.72 -14.96 -9.25
C GLY A 148 15.18 -15.66 -8.00
N LYS A 149 15.90 -15.54 -6.87
CA LYS A 149 15.49 -16.11 -5.58
C LYS A 149 14.52 -15.22 -4.77
N PHE A 150 14.41 -13.94 -5.12
CA PHE A 150 13.48 -13.03 -4.48
C PHE A 150 12.04 -13.34 -4.90
N LYS A 151 11.12 -13.35 -3.94
CA LYS A 151 9.69 -13.57 -4.19
C LYS A 151 8.84 -12.71 -3.27
N ALA A 152 8.11 -11.76 -3.84
CA ALA A 152 7.08 -10.99 -3.13
C ALA A 152 5.71 -11.55 -3.47
N GLU A 153 5.06 -12.19 -2.50
CA GLU A 153 3.79 -12.91 -2.70
C GLU A 153 2.58 -12.12 -2.22
N ASN A 154 1.40 -12.59 -2.62
CA ASN A 154 0.10 -12.08 -2.18
C ASN A 154 -0.09 -10.57 -2.39
N LEU A 155 0.50 -10.05 -3.47
CA LEU A 155 0.27 -8.68 -3.91
C LEU A 155 -1.08 -8.60 -4.61
N THR A 156 -1.87 -7.55 -4.32
CA THR A 156 -3.16 -7.30 -4.99
C THR A 156 -2.99 -6.19 -6.00
N VAL A 157 -3.34 -6.46 -7.26
CA VAL A 157 -3.28 -5.48 -8.36
C VAL A 157 -4.35 -4.40 -8.16
N GLU A 158 -3.92 -3.14 -8.18
CA GLU A 158 -4.77 -1.93 -8.04
C GLU A 158 -5.20 -1.37 -9.40
#